data_b9120dabe59f0d4cb89bf44822710ea9
#
_entry.id   b9120dabe59f0d4cb89bf44822710ea9
#
_cell.length_a   1.000
_cell.length_b   1.000
_cell.length_c   1.000
_cell.angle_alpha   90.00
_cell.angle_beta   90.00
_cell.angle_gamma   90.00
#
_symmetry.space_group_name_H-M   'P 1'
#
loop_
_entity.id
_entity.type
_entity.pdbx_description
1 polymer ?
#
loop_
_entity_poly.entity_id
_entity_poly.type
_entity_poly.pdbx_seq_one_letter_code
_entity_poly.pdbx_strand_id
1 'polypeptide(L)'
;MHILSVTSCPDGLSGIYNLSVDAVNYMEGDSAQRRVVIYTLTDVFYMPGSIKFWQTALNNSGYAFADIDRNILVNSANVKLLDSDKKEAYFDYEIKKQSQRCGIAFHKYKVHELFIRTFNPDVVIR
;
A
#
# COMPACT_ATOMS: atom_id res chain seq x y z
N MET A 1 9.16 7.61 13.53
CA MET A 1 8.46 7.97 12.28
C MET A 1 9.44 8.04 11.13
N HIS A 2 9.12 7.44 10.01
CA HIS A 2 9.95 7.48 8.81
C HIS A 2 9.31 8.35 7.74
N ILE A 3 10.14 9.06 7.01
CA ILE A 3 9.72 9.99 5.95
C ILE A 3 10.30 9.51 4.63
N LEU A 4 9.48 9.50 3.59
CA LEU A 4 9.91 9.23 2.23
C LEU A 4 10.03 10.55 1.46
N SER A 5 11.11 10.70 0.70
CA SER A 5 11.26 11.82 -0.22
C SER A 5 10.64 11.42 -1.55
N VAL A 6 9.56 12.08 -1.91
CA VAL A 6 8.76 11.73 -3.08
C VAL A 6 8.49 12.98 -3.91
N THR A 7 7.87 12.81 -5.08
CA THR A 7 7.41 13.92 -5.92
C THR A 7 5.95 13.69 -6.29
N SER A 8 5.20 14.77 -6.50
CA SER A 8 3.79 14.65 -6.90
C SER A 8 3.61 14.49 -8.41
N CYS A 9 4.67 14.63 -9.20
CA CYS A 9 4.63 14.34 -10.63
C CYS A 9 5.73 13.34 -11.01
N PRO A 10 5.48 12.52 -12.04
CA PRO A 10 6.38 11.41 -12.38
C PRO A 10 7.79 11.82 -12.80
N ASP A 11 7.96 13.03 -13.32
CA ASP A 11 9.23 13.53 -13.83
C ASP A 11 10.03 14.36 -12.81
N GLY A 12 9.49 14.50 -11.60
CA GLY A 12 10.15 15.24 -10.52
C GLY A 12 10.03 16.75 -10.61
N LEU A 13 9.37 17.31 -11.62
CA LEU A 13 9.29 18.77 -11.81
C LEU A 13 8.52 19.47 -10.70
N SER A 14 7.69 18.77 -9.95
CA SER A 14 6.97 19.35 -8.81
C SER A 14 7.85 19.58 -7.58
N GLY A 15 9.09 19.07 -7.59
CA GLY A 15 9.98 19.15 -6.44
C GLY A 15 9.72 18.06 -5.41
N ILE A 16 10.51 18.08 -4.34
CA ILE A 16 10.47 17.05 -3.31
C ILE A 16 9.39 17.35 -2.29
N TYR A 17 8.60 16.31 -1.97
CA TYR A 17 7.64 16.33 -0.89
C TYR A 17 8.04 15.28 0.15
N ASN A 18 8.01 15.64 1.42
CA ASN A 18 8.34 14.73 2.52
C ASN A 18 7.06 14.05 3.01
N LEU A 19 6.92 12.77 2.67
CA LEU A 19 5.72 11.98 2.96
C LEU A 19 5.98 11.04 4.13
N SER A 20 5.12 11.11 5.17
CA SER A 20 5.17 10.13 6.25
C SER A 20 4.76 8.76 5.72
N VAL A 21 5.53 7.72 6.08
CA VAL A 21 5.18 6.34 5.72
C VAL A 21 3.81 5.95 6.27
N ASP A 22 3.43 6.49 7.43
CA ASP A 22 2.13 6.21 8.04
C ASP A 22 0.95 6.68 7.19
N ALA A 23 1.16 7.63 6.29
CA ALA A 23 0.13 8.11 5.37
C ALA A 23 0.00 7.27 4.11
N VAL A 24 0.92 6.34 3.87
CA VAL A 24 0.91 5.49 2.68
C VAL A 24 -0.10 4.37 2.87
N ASN A 25 -1.07 4.28 1.97
CA ASN A 25 -2.03 3.19 1.97
C ASN A 25 -1.53 2.00 1.16
N TYR A 26 -1.05 2.24 -0.05
CA TYR A 26 -0.44 1.19 -0.85
C TYR A 26 0.51 1.75 -1.88
N MET A 27 1.32 0.87 -2.45
CA MET A 27 2.30 1.19 -3.48
C MET A 27 2.15 0.24 -4.65
N GLU A 28 2.44 0.75 -5.84
CA GLU A 28 2.43 -0.04 -7.06
C GLU A 28 3.78 0.10 -7.77
N GLY A 29 4.38 -1.02 -8.14
CA GLY A 29 5.63 -1.02 -8.88
C GLY A 29 5.39 -0.75 -10.36
N ASP A 30 6.20 0.16 -10.92
CA ASP A 30 6.26 0.44 -12.35
C ASP A 30 7.66 0.07 -12.83
N SER A 31 7.86 -1.20 -13.18
CA SER A 31 9.18 -1.72 -13.53
C SER A 31 9.72 -1.12 -14.83
N ALA A 32 8.84 -0.76 -15.77
CA ALA A 32 9.26 -0.17 -17.05
C ALA A 32 9.93 1.19 -16.83
N GLN A 33 9.44 1.97 -15.88
CA GLN A 33 9.97 3.29 -15.55
C GLN A 33 10.91 3.27 -14.33
N ARG A 34 11.13 2.09 -13.73
CA ARG A 34 11.98 1.90 -12.54
C ARG A 34 11.59 2.81 -11.39
N ARG A 35 10.30 2.90 -11.13
CA ARG A 35 9.76 3.76 -10.08
C ARG A 35 8.65 3.05 -9.33
N VAL A 36 8.31 3.62 -8.18
CA VAL A 36 7.18 3.18 -7.36
C VAL A 36 6.16 4.30 -7.31
N VAL A 37 4.90 3.97 -7.55
CA VAL A 37 3.77 4.88 -7.42
C VAL A 37 3.18 4.67 -6.04
N ILE A 38 3.00 5.76 -5.29
CA ILE A 38 2.58 5.72 -3.90
C ILE A 38 1.21 6.36 -3.77
N TYR A 39 0.30 5.66 -3.12
CA TYR A 39 -1.08 6.13 -2.93
C TYR A 39 -1.33 6.39 -1.44
N THR A 40 -1.71 7.63 -1.14
CA THR A 40 -2.30 7.98 0.15
C THR A 40 -3.82 7.95 -0.02
N LEU A 41 -4.57 8.33 1.00
CA LEU A 41 -6.03 8.36 0.88
C LEU A 41 -6.50 9.32 -0.22
N THR A 42 -5.78 10.43 -0.43
CA THR A 42 -6.22 11.51 -1.32
C THR A 42 -5.25 11.84 -2.45
N ASP A 43 -3.99 11.39 -2.37
CA ASP A 43 -2.94 11.85 -3.28
C ASP A 43 -2.13 10.69 -3.86
N VAL A 44 -1.43 10.98 -4.94
CA VAL A 44 -0.52 10.05 -5.62
C VAL A 44 0.87 10.69 -5.68
N PHE A 45 1.88 9.89 -5.33
CA PHE A 45 3.27 10.33 -5.36
C PHE A 45 4.15 9.31 -6.08
N TYR A 46 5.37 9.71 -6.37
CA TYR A 46 6.32 8.89 -7.13
C TYR A 46 7.68 8.91 -6.46
N MET A 47 8.37 7.79 -6.48
CA MET A 47 9.77 7.70 -6.07
C MET A 47 10.49 6.63 -6.88
N PRO A 48 11.82 6.74 -7.03
CA PRO A 48 12.58 5.73 -7.79
C PRO A 48 12.70 4.43 -7.01
N GLY A 49 13.00 3.36 -7.73
CA GLY A 49 13.32 2.06 -7.15
C GLY A 49 12.35 0.97 -7.53
N SER A 50 12.54 -0.21 -6.94
CA SER A 50 11.69 -1.37 -7.16
C SER A 50 10.77 -1.59 -5.97
N ILE A 51 9.62 -2.21 -6.23
CA ILE A 51 8.66 -2.54 -5.18
C ILE A 51 9.27 -3.49 -4.15
N LYS A 52 10.08 -4.45 -4.60
CA LYS A 52 10.71 -5.41 -3.70
C LYS A 52 11.74 -4.76 -2.78
N PHE A 53 12.53 -3.83 -3.30
CA PHE A 53 13.48 -3.08 -2.48
C PHE A 53 12.75 -2.36 -1.35
N TRP A 54 11.67 -1.66 -1.67
CA TRP A 54 10.93 -0.88 -0.68
C TRP A 54 10.16 -1.75 0.30
N GLN A 55 9.64 -2.91 -0.14
CA GLN A 55 9.06 -3.86 0.79
C GLN A 55 10.07 -4.27 1.86
N THR A 56 11.28 -4.64 1.43
CA THR A 56 12.34 -5.05 2.34
C THR A 56 12.74 -3.91 3.27
N ALA A 57 12.99 -2.73 2.73
CA ALA A 57 13.42 -1.58 3.51
C ALA A 57 12.38 -1.16 4.55
N LEU A 58 11.12 -1.08 4.13
CA LEU A 58 10.03 -0.66 5.02
C LEU A 58 9.76 -1.69 6.11
N ASN A 59 9.69 -2.97 5.75
CA ASN A 59 9.40 -4.01 6.73
C ASN A 59 10.54 -4.20 7.72
N ASN A 60 11.77 -3.94 7.32
CA ASN A 60 12.92 -3.93 8.23
C ASN A 60 13.01 -2.65 9.06
N SER A 61 12.17 -1.67 8.77
CA SER A 61 12.08 -0.43 9.55
C SER A 61 10.87 -0.42 10.50
N GLY A 62 10.23 -1.57 10.69
CA GLY A 62 9.14 -1.71 11.65
C GLY A 62 7.73 -1.62 11.06
N TYR A 63 7.61 -1.55 9.73
CA TYR A 63 6.30 -1.54 9.08
C TYR A 63 5.91 -2.94 8.64
N ALA A 64 4.65 -3.10 8.22
CA ALA A 64 4.12 -4.37 7.73
C ALA A 64 3.41 -4.14 6.39
N PHE A 65 4.21 -4.06 5.32
CA PHE A 65 3.68 -3.96 3.96
C PHE A 65 3.54 -5.36 3.38
N ALA A 66 2.32 -5.72 2.99
CA ALA A 66 2.00 -7.03 2.42
C ALA A 66 1.98 -6.95 0.89
N ASP A 67 2.66 -7.89 0.25
CA ASP A 67 2.65 -8.02 -1.22
C ASP A 67 1.39 -8.79 -1.66
N ILE A 68 0.25 -8.10 -1.63
CA ILE A 68 -1.07 -8.70 -1.82
C ILE A 68 -1.36 -9.12 -3.26
N ASP A 69 -0.60 -8.61 -4.20
CA ASP A 69 -0.67 -8.98 -5.59
C ASP A 69 0.67 -8.66 -6.24
N ARG A 70 0.85 -9.08 -7.47
CA ARG A 70 2.04 -8.77 -8.23
C ARG A 70 2.20 -7.24 -8.33
N ASN A 71 3.34 -6.73 -7.90
CA ASN A 71 3.67 -5.30 -7.91
C ASN A 71 2.81 -4.41 -7.02
N ILE A 72 2.04 -4.97 -6.07
CA ILE A 72 1.23 -4.18 -5.14
C ILE A 72 1.64 -4.49 -3.71
N LEU A 73 2.00 -3.45 -2.96
CA LEU A 73 2.25 -3.52 -1.52
C LEU A 73 1.18 -2.73 -0.78
N VAL A 74 0.52 -3.35 0.17
CA VAL A 74 -0.46 -2.64 1.01
C VAL A 74 0.11 -2.44 2.41
N ASN A 75 -0.08 -1.25 2.96
CA ASN A 75 0.29 -0.95 4.34
C ASN A 75 -0.76 -1.56 5.26
N SER A 76 -0.43 -2.66 5.92
CA SER A 76 -1.37 -3.39 6.77
C SER A 76 -2.01 -2.51 7.85
N ALA A 77 -1.25 -1.56 8.40
CA ALA A 77 -1.74 -0.67 9.47
C ALA A 77 -2.90 0.22 9.02
N ASN A 78 -3.00 0.50 7.72
CA ASN A 78 -4.01 1.41 7.17
C ASN A 78 -5.22 0.69 6.55
N VAL A 79 -5.20 -0.63 6.50
CA VAL A 79 -6.34 -1.41 6.02
C VAL A 79 -7.43 -1.39 7.08
N LYS A 80 -8.64 -0.97 6.70
CA LYS A 80 -9.78 -0.89 7.62
C LYS A 80 -10.71 -2.10 7.49
N LEU A 81 -10.84 -2.63 6.28
CA LEU A 81 -11.77 -3.72 6.01
C LEU A 81 -11.21 -4.64 4.92
N LEU A 82 -11.38 -5.94 5.12
CA LEU A 82 -11.09 -6.97 4.12
C LEU A 82 -12.39 -7.64 3.71
N ASP A 83 -12.66 -7.66 2.41
CA ASP A 83 -13.81 -8.36 1.85
C ASP A 83 -13.34 -9.73 1.35
N SER A 84 -13.74 -10.78 2.06
CA SER A 84 -13.28 -12.14 1.75
C SER A 84 -13.95 -12.72 0.49
N ASP A 85 -15.11 -12.23 0.11
CA ASP A 85 -15.79 -12.69 -1.10
C ASP A 85 -15.19 -12.07 -2.35
N LYS A 86 -15.00 -10.75 -2.32
CA LYS A 86 -14.41 -10.01 -3.46
C LYS A 86 -12.90 -10.06 -3.49
N LYS A 87 -12.26 -10.49 -2.39
CA LYS A 87 -10.80 -10.49 -2.24
C LYS A 87 -10.22 -9.10 -2.43
N GLU A 88 -10.75 -8.14 -1.68
CA GLU A 88 -10.35 -6.74 -1.74
C GLU A 88 -10.03 -6.19 -0.35
N ALA A 89 -9.05 -5.28 -0.30
CA ALA A 89 -8.68 -4.52 0.89
C ALA A 89 -9.16 -3.07 0.72
N TYR A 90 -9.80 -2.54 1.75
CA TYR A 90 -10.33 -1.18 1.76
C TYR A 90 -9.68 -0.36 2.87
N PHE A 91 -9.59 0.94 2.65
CA PHE A 91 -8.98 1.88 3.59
C PHE A 91 -10.02 2.76 4.31
N ASP A 92 -11.30 2.37 4.21
CA ASP A 92 -12.43 2.96 4.91
C ASP A 92 -13.25 1.85 5.56
N TYR A 93 -13.93 2.17 6.66
CA TYR A 93 -14.87 1.25 7.29
C TYR A 93 -16.21 1.21 6.55
N GLU A 94 -16.57 2.31 5.92
CA GLU A 94 -17.82 2.44 5.17
C GLU A 94 -17.51 2.40 3.68
N ILE A 95 -17.90 1.31 3.01
CA ILE A 95 -17.55 1.07 1.62
C ILE A 95 -18.57 1.75 0.70
N LYS A 96 -18.04 2.58 -0.19
CA LYS A 96 -18.81 3.28 -1.22
C LYS A 96 -18.26 2.88 -2.59
N LYS A 97 -18.99 3.23 -3.64
CA LYS A 97 -18.59 2.89 -5.02
C LYS A 97 -17.18 3.41 -5.36
N GLN A 98 -16.84 4.61 -4.90
CA GLN A 98 -15.54 5.23 -5.16
C GLN A 98 -14.51 5.04 -4.05
N SER A 99 -14.77 4.20 -3.05
CA SER A 99 -13.81 3.93 -1.98
C SER A 99 -12.52 3.37 -2.53
N GLN A 100 -11.39 3.85 -1.99
CA GLN A 100 -10.08 3.34 -2.35
C GLN A 100 -9.95 1.87 -1.95
N ARG A 101 -9.47 1.04 -2.87
CA ARG A 101 -9.36 -0.39 -2.65
C ARG A 101 -8.21 -1.01 -3.45
N CYS A 102 -7.74 -2.15 -2.98
CA CYS A 102 -6.76 -2.97 -3.69
C CYS A 102 -7.28 -4.40 -3.79
N GLY A 103 -7.16 -5.00 -4.99
CA GLY A 103 -7.45 -6.41 -5.18
C GLY A 103 -6.34 -7.28 -4.62
N ILE A 104 -6.71 -8.37 -3.97
CA ILE A 104 -5.77 -9.34 -3.40
C ILE A 104 -5.78 -10.59 -4.28
N ALA A 105 -4.60 -11.14 -4.58
CA ALA A 105 -4.47 -12.36 -5.38
C ALA A 105 -5.30 -13.48 -4.77
N PHE A 106 -6.22 -14.06 -5.54
CA PHE A 106 -7.21 -15.03 -5.08
C PHE A 106 -6.55 -16.27 -4.46
N HIS A 107 -5.55 -16.82 -5.13
CA HIS A 107 -4.91 -18.07 -4.69
C HIS A 107 -4.12 -17.93 -3.39
N LYS A 108 -3.80 -16.71 -2.96
CA LYS A 108 -3.04 -16.44 -1.73
C LYS A 108 -3.83 -15.57 -0.75
N TYR A 109 -5.11 -15.44 -0.92
CA TYR A 109 -5.91 -14.53 -0.11
C TYR A 109 -5.79 -14.83 1.40
N LYS A 110 -5.89 -16.12 1.78
CA LYS A 110 -5.84 -16.51 3.19
C LYS A 110 -4.50 -16.15 3.85
N VAL A 111 -3.40 -16.29 3.10
CA VAL A 111 -2.08 -15.92 3.59
C VAL A 111 -1.99 -14.42 3.83
N HIS A 112 -2.48 -13.62 2.89
CA HIS A 112 -2.46 -12.17 3.01
C HIS A 112 -3.40 -11.67 4.09
N GLU A 113 -4.59 -12.26 4.22
CA GLU A 113 -5.52 -11.95 5.29
C GLU A 113 -4.88 -12.18 6.66
N LEU A 114 -4.22 -13.33 6.84
CA LEU A 114 -3.54 -13.65 8.09
C LEU A 114 -2.42 -12.64 8.39
N PHE A 115 -1.61 -12.29 7.40
CA PHE A 115 -0.53 -11.32 7.56
C PHE A 115 -1.09 -9.97 8.02
N ILE A 116 -2.10 -9.45 7.32
CA ILE A 116 -2.69 -8.15 7.64
C ILE A 116 -3.30 -8.17 9.04
N ARG A 117 -4.05 -9.21 9.38
CA ARG A 117 -4.68 -9.34 10.71
C ARG A 117 -3.65 -9.41 11.83
N THR A 118 -2.51 -10.05 11.58
CA THR A 118 -1.45 -10.18 12.58
C THR A 118 -0.88 -8.81 12.96
N PHE A 119 -0.69 -7.93 11.98
CA PHE A 119 -0.12 -6.60 12.23
C PHE A 119 -1.18 -5.51 12.42
N ASN A 120 -2.44 -5.81 12.14
CA ASN A 120 -3.56 -4.88 12.33
C ASN A 120 -4.77 -5.66 12.86
N PRO A 121 -4.80 -5.93 14.17
CA PRO A 121 -5.90 -6.71 14.76
C PRO A 121 -7.25 -6.00 14.73
N ASP A 122 -7.28 -4.69 14.46
CA ASP A 122 -8.51 -3.91 14.39
C ASP A 122 -9.19 -3.99 13.01
N VAL A 123 -8.57 -4.65 12.03
CA VAL A 123 -9.16 -4.79 10.69
C VAL A 123 -10.48 -5.55 10.76
N VAL A 124 -11.49 -5.03 10.05
CA VAL A 124 -12.79 -5.68 9.95
C VAL A 124 -12.76 -6.70 8.81
N ILE A 125 -13.19 -7.92 9.09
CA ILE A 125 -13.31 -8.98 8.09
C ILE A 125 -14.79 -9.11 7.73
N ARG A 126 -15.07 -8.97 6.46
CA ARG A 126 -16.44 -9.08 5.96
C ARG A 126 -16.61 -10.33 5.09
#